data_c0eb452ced8765b9c773eb12f6e5828c
#
_entry.id   c0eb452ced8765b9c773eb12f6e5828c
#
_cell.length_a   1.000
_cell.length_b   1.000
_cell.length_c   1.000
_cell.angle_alpha   90.00
_cell.angle_beta   90.00
_cell.angle_gamma   90.00
#
_symmetry.space_group_name_H-M   'P 1'
#
loop_
_entity.id
_entity.type
_entity.pdbx_description
1 polymer ?
#
loop_
_entity_poly.entity_id
_entity_poly.type
_entity_poly.pdbx_seq_one_letter_code
_entity_poly.pdbx_strand_id
1 'polypeptide(L)'
;MNFVFDGASMRLARVFGGLSLEEVAERVGKSRQYLHKLETNQSKPTEQLMIGLADALDVEVDFFFPKEHRLNEEQFHFRKLLTTKATIKQVAIARGEMVNYLINFLEKELKFPNVNIPSITDIKSYDSIERAAEICRKEWGLGSSPIGNMTRLAENLGAIVTNFNGVSKEVDALSVAVERPFIVRNTAKESICRQRFDIAHELGHLVMHEGIVTGDRVTENQANRFASALLMPRAMMIKLFPRPNGKRLDWKGMREFKQTWKVSKAAMLYRARQLDLINDAQYKTGVITLKKYGEANGEKDDYLIADEPPEVIENALKVLLEKKGIDVSNIAASLSVRPKFFKEITGLSLPDTRPKPNLRLVT
;
A
#
# COMPACT_ATOMS: atom_id res chain seq x y z
N MET A 1 -13.89 33.18 12.93
CA MET A 1 -14.52 31.84 12.71
C MET A 1 -14.44 31.10 14.03
N ASN A 2 -15.56 30.65 14.58
CA ASN A 2 -15.54 29.78 15.77
C ASN A 2 -15.04 28.38 15.30
N PHE A 3 -13.76 28.10 15.43
CA PHE A 3 -13.22 26.79 15.16
C PHE A 3 -13.72 25.80 16.23
N VAL A 4 -14.44 24.79 15.79
CA VAL A 4 -14.95 23.75 16.68
C VAL A 4 -13.94 22.61 16.72
N PHE A 5 -13.44 22.28 17.91
CA PHE A 5 -12.59 21.11 18.11
C PHE A 5 -13.30 19.85 17.64
N ASP A 6 -12.57 19.01 16.89
CA ASP A 6 -13.04 17.73 16.40
C ASP A 6 -12.24 16.57 17.03
N GLY A 7 -12.88 15.86 17.92
CA GLY A 7 -12.29 14.72 18.62
C GLY A 7 -11.88 13.58 17.70
N ALA A 8 -12.53 13.43 16.55
CA ALA A 8 -12.16 12.41 15.60
C ALA A 8 -10.83 12.74 14.89
N SER A 9 -10.51 14.02 14.67
CA SER A 9 -9.18 14.46 14.20
C SER A 9 -8.10 14.19 15.25
N MET A 10 -8.38 14.44 16.54
CA MET A 10 -7.47 14.06 17.62
C MET A 10 -7.23 12.55 17.64
N ARG A 11 -8.28 11.73 17.53
CA ARG A 11 -8.16 10.27 17.44
C ARG A 11 -7.33 9.85 16.23
N LEU A 12 -7.52 10.48 15.07
CA LEU A 12 -6.75 10.21 13.86
C LEU A 12 -5.25 10.38 14.11
N ALA A 13 -4.82 11.52 14.67
CA ALA A 13 -3.42 11.78 14.97
C ALA A 13 -2.83 10.76 15.96
N ARG A 14 -3.56 10.46 17.04
CA ARG A 14 -3.14 9.48 18.04
C ARG A 14 -2.98 8.08 17.43
N VAL A 15 -3.98 7.61 16.70
CA VAL A 15 -3.97 6.27 16.10
C VAL A 15 -2.92 6.16 15.01
N PHE A 16 -2.73 7.22 14.21
CA PHE A 16 -1.65 7.29 13.21
C PHE A 16 -0.27 7.07 13.86
N GLY A 17 -0.01 7.72 15.00
CA GLY A 17 1.21 7.55 15.79
C GLY A 17 1.29 6.22 16.55
N GLY A 18 0.26 5.36 16.48
CA GLY A 18 0.20 4.09 17.20
C GLY A 18 0.09 4.23 18.73
N LEU A 19 -0.35 5.40 19.22
CA LEU A 19 -0.41 5.69 20.65
C LEU A 19 -1.75 5.24 21.27
N SER A 20 -1.68 4.71 22.48
CA SER A 20 -2.85 4.45 23.33
C SER A 20 -3.38 5.75 23.95
N LEU A 21 -4.63 5.71 24.43
CA LEU A 21 -5.19 6.84 25.20
C LEU A 21 -4.42 7.10 26.50
N GLU A 22 -3.90 6.05 27.12
CA GLU A 22 -3.09 6.12 28.34
C GLU A 22 -1.79 6.90 28.09
N GLU A 23 -1.05 6.54 27.06
CA GLU A 23 0.22 7.20 26.74
C GLU A 23 0.05 8.70 26.42
N VAL A 24 -1.03 9.06 25.71
CA VAL A 24 -1.32 10.48 25.44
C VAL A 24 -1.78 11.18 26.72
N ALA A 25 -2.59 10.51 27.57
CA ALA A 25 -3.06 11.07 28.85
C ALA A 25 -1.89 11.41 29.78
N GLU A 26 -0.90 10.52 29.88
CA GLU A 26 0.33 10.74 30.67
C GLU A 26 1.11 11.95 30.14
N ARG A 27 1.29 12.07 28.82
CA ARG A 27 2.03 13.19 28.20
C ARG A 27 1.40 14.55 28.47
N VAL A 28 0.06 14.62 28.56
CA VAL A 28 -0.66 15.90 28.76
C VAL A 28 -1.19 16.09 30.20
N GLY A 29 -0.85 15.20 31.13
CA GLY A 29 -1.24 15.29 32.55
C GLY A 29 -2.76 15.22 32.74
N LYS A 30 -3.47 14.38 31.97
CA LYS A 30 -4.92 14.18 32.05
C LYS A 30 -5.27 12.70 32.26
N SER A 31 -6.52 12.42 32.60
CA SER A 31 -7.00 11.04 32.68
C SER A 31 -7.36 10.47 31.31
N ARG A 32 -7.19 9.15 31.13
CA ARG A 32 -7.65 8.40 29.97
C ARG A 32 -9.13 8.66 29.65
N GLN A 33 -9.96 8.67 30.72
CA GLN A 33 -11.40 8.90 30.56
C GLN A 33 -11.72 10.29 29.98
N TYR A 34 -10.96 11.31 30.40
CA TYR A 34 -11.13 12.65 29.85
C TYR A 34 -10.73 12.73 28.37
N LEU A 35 -9.61 12.10 27.98
CA LEU A 35 -9.22 12.05 26.57
C LEU A 35 -10.24 11.27 25.72
N HIS A 36 -10.82 10.20 26.25
CA HIS A 36 -11.91 9.50 25.55
C HIS A 36 -13.14 10.40 25.31
N LYS A 37 -13.49 11.24 26.30
CA LYS A 37 -14.58 12.23 26.11
C LYS A 37 -14.22 13.29 25.06
N LEU A 38 -12.95 13.67 24.94
CA LEU A 38 -12.49 14.55 23.88
C LEU A 38 -12.62 13.88 22.50
N GLU A 39 -12.14 12.64 22.34
CA GLU A 39 -12.22 11.89 21.07
C GLU A 39 -13.67 11.63 20.62
N THR A 40 -14.61 11.56 21.57
CA THR A 40 -16.04 11.36 21.30
C THR A 40 -16.85 12.67 21.26
N ASN A 41 -16.17 13.82 21.29
CA ASN A 41 -16.80 15.16 21.32
C ASN A 41 -17.75 15.39 22.51
N GLN A 42 -17.63 14.60 23.60
CA GLN A 42 -18.41 14.76 24.83
C GLN A 42 -17.82 15.84 25.77
N SER A 43 -16.62 16.31 25.49
CA SER A 43 -15.95 17.40 26.18
C SER A 43 -15.16 18.25 25.19
N LYS A 44 -14.89 19.50 25.58
CA LYS A 44 -14.03 20.40 24.80
C LYS A 44 -12.71 20.64 25.53
N PRO A 45 -11.57 20.64 24.86
CA PRO A 45 -10.30 20.99 25.48
C PRO A 45 -10.21 22.51 25.69
N THR A 46 -9.40 22.92 26.66
CA THR A 46 -8.94 24.30 26.77
C THR A 46 -7.88 24.56 25.70
N GLU A 47 -7.63 25.82 25.38
CA GLU A 47 -6.57 26.21 24.42
C GLU A 47 -5.21 25.68 24.82
N GLN A 48 -4.84 25.80 26.10
CA GLN A 48 -3.58 25.27 26.63
C GLN A 48 -3.48 23.74 26.47
N LEU A 49 -4.59 23.01 26.64
CA LEU A 49 -4.60 21.57 26.41
C LEU A 49 -4.50 21.21 24.93
N MET A 50 -5.10 22.00 24.02
CA MET A 50 -4.93 21.80 22.57
C MET A 50 -3.47 21.92 22.17
N ILE A 51 -2.75 22.90 22.69
CA ILE A 51 -1.30 23.05 22.45
C ILE A 51 -0.54 21.82 22.98
N GLY A 52 -0.81 21.38 24.21
CA GLY A 52 -0.18 20.19 24.77
C GLY A 52 -0.50 18.90 23.99
N LEU A 53 -1.73 18.75 23.49
CA LEU A 53 -2.12 17.63 22.63
C LEU A 53 -1.41 17.70 21.27
N ALA A 54 -1.29 18.88 20.68
CA ALA A 54 -0.57 19.09 19.41
C ALA A 54 0.90 18.68 19.55
N ASP A 55 1.55 19.08 20.64
CA ASP A 55 2.93 18.69 20.96
C ASP A 55 3.06 17.17 21.16
N ALA A 56 2.13 16.57 21.93
CA ALA A 56 2.15 15.15 22.23
C ALA A 56 1.93 14.26 21.01
N LEU A 57 1.18 14.77 20.01
CA LEU A 57 0.75 14.04 18.80
C LEU A 57 1.55 14.42 17.54
N ASP A 58 2.52 15.35 17.66
CA ASP A 58 3.39 15.81 16.57
C ASP A 58 2.62 16.47 15.40
N VAL A 59 1.55 17.21 15.73
CA VAL A 59 0.70 17.96 14.81
C VAL A 59 0.62 19.44 15.20
N GLU A 60 0.02 20.28 14.34
CA GLU A 60 -0.33 21.64 14.68
C GLU A 60 -1.75 21.71 15.30
N VAL A 61 -2.07 22.77 16.02
CA VAL A 61 -3.39 22.93 16.68
C VAL A 61 -4.52 22.87 15.67
N ASP A 62 -4.30 23.42 14.46
CA ASP A 62 -5.29 23.40 13.37
C ASP A 62 -5.62 22.00 12.86
N PHE A 63 -4.81 21.00 13.20
CA PHE A 63 -5.11 19.61 12.89
C PHE A 63 -6.41 19.14 13.55
N PHE A 64 -6.72 19.67 14.71
CA PHE A 64 -7.91 19.27 15.47
C PHE A 64 -9.22 19.88 14.99
N PHE A 65 -9.22 20.59 13.88
CA PHE A 65 -10.46 21.09 13.29
C PHE A 65 -11.04 20.10 12.27
N PRO A 66 -12.36 20.16 12.00
CA PRO A 66 -13.01 19.24 11.06
C PRO A 66 -12.31 19.23 9.71
N LYS A 67 -12.07 18.03 9.20
CA LYS A 67 -11.46 17.80 7.88
C LYS A 67 -12.50 17.34 6.89
N GLU A 68 -12.39 17.83 5.66
CA GLU A 68 -13.16 17.33 4.53
C GLU A 68 -12.54 15.98 4.05
N HIS A 69 -13.34 15.19 3.35
CA HIS A 69 -12.89 13.95 2.68
C HIS A 69 -12.35 12.85 3.62
N ARG A 70 -13.03 12.59 4.73
CA ARG A 70 -12.73 11.42 5.56
C ARG A 70 -13.06 10.12 4.81
N LEU A 71 -12.20 9.13 5.00
CA LEU A 71 -12.41 7.82 4.41
C LEU A 71 -13.32 6.96 5.30
N ASN A 72 -14.22 6.21 4.65
CA ASN A 72 -15.01 5.17 5.29
C ASN A 72 -14.25 3.83 5.25
N GLU A 73 -14.48 2.97 6.23
CA GLU A 73 -13.83 1.66 6.30
C GLU A 73 -14.10 0.79 5.06
N GLU A 74 -15.26 0.93 4.43
CA GLU A 74 -15.67 0.21 3.23
C GLU A 74 -14.83 0.53 1.98
N GLN A 75 -14.12 1.66 1.99
CA GLN A 75 -13.23 2.06 0.90
C GLN A 75 -11.86 1.36 0.97
N PHE A 76 -11.57 0.70 2.10
CA PHE A 76 -10.31 0.00 2.30
C PHE A 76 -10.43 -1.48 1.95
N HIS A 77 -9.56 -1.95 1.10
CA HIS A 77 -9.35 -3.36 0.86
C HIS A 77 -8.15 -3.85 1.67
N PHE A 78 -8.40 -4.73 2.64
CA PHE A 78 -7.37 -5.28 3.51
C PHE A 78 -7.22 -6.77 3.28
N ARG A 79 -6.03 -7.20 2.96
CA ARG A 79 -5.69 -8.61 2.99
C ARG A 79 -5.66 -9.12 4.45
N LYS A 80 -6.49 -10.11 4.81
CA LYS A 80 -6.63 -10.70 6.15
C LYS A 80 -7.36 -9.87 7.23
N LEU A 81 -8.38 -9.13 6.86
CA LEU A 81 -9.22 -8.37 7.80
C LEU A 81 -9.69 -9.18 9.01
N LEU A 82 -10.02 -10.47 8.82
CA LEU A 82 -10.60 -11.35 9.86
C LEU A 82 -9.59 -11.84 10.90
N THR A 83 -8.28 -11.79 10.63
CA THR A 83 -7.24 -12.30 11.52
C THR A 83 -6.33 -11.22 12.11
N THR A 84 -6.41 -9.99 11.59
CA THR A 84 -5.59 -8.86 12.03
C THR A 84 -6.19 -8.25 13.30
N LYS A 85 -5.36 -7.97 14.31
CA LYS A 85 -5.79 -7.29 15.54
C LYS A 85 -6.45 -5.94 15.20
N ALA A 86 -7.57 -5.63 15.87
CA ALA A 86 -8.33 -4.39 15.63
C ALA A 86 -7.47 -3.13 15.71
N THR A 87 -6.48 -3.09 16.62
CA THR A 87 -5.56 -1.97 16.76
C THR A 87 -4.68 -1.77 15.54
N ILE A 88 -4.15 -2.85 14.95
CA ILE A 88 -3.31 -2.79 13.74
C ILE A 88 -4.14 -2.28 12.55
N LYS A 89 -5.38 -2.76 12.42
CA LYS A 89 -6.32 -2.28 11.40
C LYS A 89 -6.58 -0.78 11.53
N GLN A 90 -6.85 -0.31 12.75
CA GLN A 90 -7.09 1.13 12.99
C GLN A 90 -5.89 2.00 12.61
N VAL A 91 -4.67 1.56 12.93
CA VAL A 91 -3.44 2.26 12.51
C VAL A 91 -3.31 2.31 11.00
N ALA A 92 -3.59 1.21 10.30
CA ALA A 92 -3.53 1.17 8.83
C ALA A 92 -4.58 2.10 8.19
N ILE A 93 -5.80 2.15 8.73
CA ILE A 93 -6.84 3.09 8.31
C ILE A 93 -6.40 4.54 8.53
N ALA A 94 -5.92 4.87 9.72
CA ALA A 94 -5.47 6.23 10.04
C ALA A 94 -4.32 6.68 9.12
N ARG A 95 -3.38 5.78 8.82
CA ARG A 95 -2.30 6.06 7.86
C ARG A 95 -2.82 6.24 6.44
N GLY A 96 -3.76 5.40 5.99
CA GLY A 96 -4.42 5.57 4.70
C GLY A 96 -5.17 6.90 4.60
N GLU A 97 -5.85 7.33 5.65
CA GLU A 97 -6.53 8.63 5.69
C GLU A 97 -5.55 9.79 5.55
N MET A 98 -4.39 9.73 6.21
CA MET A 98 -3.35 10.75 6.07
C MET A 98 -2.71 10.76 4.66
N VAL A 99 -2.52 9.59 4.05
CA VAL A 99 -2.09 9.51 2.64
C VAL A 99 -3.14 10.15 1.72
N ASN A 100 -4.43 9.90 1.96
CA ASN A 100 -5.50 10.53 1.19
C ASN A 100 -5.49 12.05 1.30
N TYR A 101 -5.26 12.62 2.49
CA TYR A 101 -5.13 14.08 2.64
C TYR A 101 -3.93 14.64 1.85
N LEU A 102 -2.81 13.93 1.86
CA LEU A 102 -1.66 14.31 1.03
C LEU A 102 -1.99 14.25 -0.47
N ILE A 103 -2.63 13.18 -0.94
CA ILE A 103 -3.04 13.04 -2.35
C ILE A 103 -3.98 14.18 -2.75
N ASN A 104 -5.00 14.47 -1.96
CA ASN A 104 -5.93 15.57 -2.22
C ASN A 104 -5.24 16.94 -2.27
N PHE A 105 -4.22 17.17 -1.43
CA PHE A 105 -3.40 18.38 -1.52
C PHE A 105 -2.61 18.40 -2.83
N LEU A 106 -1.95 17.30 -3.18
CA LEU A 106 -1.13 17.22 -4.40
C LEU A 106 -1.98 17.39 -5.67
N GLU A 107 -3.21 16.87 -5.72
CA GLU A 107 -4.13 17.02 -6.86
C GLU A 107 -4.65 18.44 -7.06
N LYS A 108 -4.72 19.25 -6.01
CA LYS A 108 -5.01 20.68 -6.13
C LYS A 108 -3.86 21.45 -6.79
N GLU A 109 -2.64 20.98 -6.63
CA GLU A 109 -1.42 21.64 -7.06
C GLU A 109 -0.87 21.12 -8.39
N LEU A 110 -1.09 19.84 -8.70
CA LEU A 110 -0.52 19.11 -9.84
C LEU A 110 -1.57 18.31 -10.59
N LYS A 111 -1.36 18.16 -11.89
CA LYS A 111 -2.16 17.28 -12.74
C LYS A 111 -1.50 15.90 -12.79
N PHE A 112 -2.18 14.91 -12.26
CA PHE A 112 -1.76 13.52 -12.31
C PHE A 112 -2.29 12.79 -13.56
N PRO A 113 -1.74 11.61 -13.93
CA PRO A 113 -2.33 10.73 -14.94
C PRO A 113 -3.79 10.43 -14.61
N ASN A 114 -4.62 10.29 -15.64
CA ASN A 114 -6.01 9.88 -15.45
C ASN A 114 -6.07 8.45 -14.89
N VAL A 115 -7.05 8.17 -14.04
CA VAL A 115 -7.30 6.82 -13.54
C VAL A 115 -7.83 5.97 -14.70
N ASN A 116 -7.12 4.89 -15.01
CA ASN A 116 -7.47 3.92 -16.06
C ASN A 116 -7.51 2.50 -15.48
N ILE A 117 -8.31 2.33 -14.43
CA ILE A 117 -8.57 1.05 -13.77
C ILE A 117 -10.04 0.71 -14.03
N PRO A 118 -10.33 -0.30 -14.89
CA PRO A 118 -11.71 -0.65 -15.22
C PRO A 118 -12.41 -1.29 -14.03
N SER A 119 -13.71 -1.06 -13.90
CA SER A 119 -14.57 -1.76 -12.93
C SER A 119 -15.21 -2.95 -13.62
N ILE A 120 -14.90 -4.18 -13.17
CA ILE A 120 -15.41 -5.45 -13.69
C ILE A 120 -16.04 -6.24 -12.55
N THR A 121 -17.29 -5.94 -12.24
CA THR A 121 -17.96 -6.48 -11.04
C THR A 121 -18.69 -7.80 -11.24
N ASP A 122 -18.94 -8.23 -12.49
CA ASP A 122 -19.64 -9.50 -12.79
C ASP A 122 -18.72 -10.72 -12.69
N ILE A 123 -18.25 -11.00 -11.48
CA ILE A 123 -17.33 -12.08 -11.17
C ILE A 123 -18.08 -13.29 -10.60
N LYS A 124 -18.45 -14.26 -11.45
CA LYS A 124 -19.24 -15.45 -11.06
C LYS A 124 -18.43 -16.76 -11.03
N SER A 125 -17.26 -16.78 -11.66
CA SER A 125 -16.47 -18.00 -11.82
C SER A 125 -14.97 -17.72 -11.90
N TYR A 126 -14.16 -18.74 -11.82
CA TYR A 126 -12.71 -18.62 -12.05
C TYR A 126 -12.39 -18.15 -13.48
N ASP A 127 -13.20 -18.52 -14.47
CA ASP A 127 -12.99 -18.08 -15.84
C ASP A 127 -13.34 -16.59 -16.03
N SER A 128 -14.30 -16.04 -15.29
CA SER A 128 -14.57 -14.60 -15.30
C SER A 128 -13.40 -13.80 -14.72
N ILE A 129 -12.71 -14.31 -13.70
CA ILE A 129 -11.50 -13.68 -13.15
C ILE A 129 -10.34 -13.69 -14.17
N GLU A 130 -10.13 -14.83 -14.85
CA GLU A 130 -9.12 -14.95 -15.92
C GLU A 130 -9.40 -13.92 -17.03
N ARG A 131 -10.66 -13.83 -17.44
CA ARG A 131 -11.10 -12.87 -18.45
C ARG A 131 -10.93 -11.43 -18.01
N ALA A 132 -11.22 -11.10 -16.74
CA ALA A 132 -10.98 -9.78 -16.18
C ALA A 132 -9.48 -9.39 -16.29
N ALA A 133 -8.57 -10.30 -15.93
CA ALA A 133 -7.14 -10.06 -16.07
C ALA A 133 -6.71 -9.90 -17.55
N GLU A 134 -7.31 -10.66 -18.47
CA GLU A 134 -7.04 -10.55 -19.91
C GLU A 134 -7.54 -9.21 -20.47
N ILE A 135 -8.73 -8.74 -20.06
CA ILE A 135 -9.27 -7.42 -20.41
C ILE A 135 -8.31 -6.33 -19.94
N CYS A 136 -7.92 -6.36 -18.66
CA CYS A 136 -6.96 -5.40 -18.11
C CYS A 136 -5.64 -5.41 -18.88
N ARG A 137 -5.08 -6.58 -19.20
CA ARG A 137 -3.84 -6.65 -19.98
C ARG A 137 -3.98 -6.05 -21.37
N LYS A 138 -5.14 -6.23 -22.01
CA LYS A 138 -5.44 -5.64 -23.32
C LYS A 138 -5.58 -4.12 -23.22
N GLU A 139 -6.38 -3.61 -22.30
CA GLU A 139 -6.63 -2.18 -22.11
C GLU A 139 -5.36 -1.42 -21.70
N TRP A 140 -4.52 -2.05 -20.87
CA TRP A 140 -3.25 -1.48 -20.42
C TRP A 140 -2.08 -1.70 -21.41
N GLY A 141 -2.34 -2.26 -22.58
CA GLY A 141 -1.34 -2.45 -23.63
C GLY A 141 -0.22 -3.43 -23.27
N LEU A 142 -0.43 -4.34 -22.30
CA LEU A 142 0.61 -5.26 -21.81
C LEU A 142 0.84 -6.46 -22.74
N GLY A 143 -0.11 -6.79 -23.58
CA GLY A 143 -0.06 -7.98 -24.43
C GLY A 143 0.20 -9.26 -23.62
N SER A 144 1.00 -10.18 -24.17
CA SER A 144 1.35 -11.45 -23.53
C SER A 144 2.72 -11.42 -22.84
N SER A 145 3.42 -10.28 -22.82
CA SER A 145 4.79 -10.16 -22.31
C SER A 145 4.84 -10.05 -20.78
N PRO A 146 5.98 -10.35 -20.14
CA PRO A 146 6.19 -10.05 -18.73
C PRO A 146 6.00 -8.56 -18.42
N ILE A 147 5.42 -8.24 -17.28
CA ILE A 147 5.30 -6.86 -16.81
C ILE A 147 6.66 -6.37 -16.33
N GLY A 148 7.21 -5.34 -16.97
CA GLY A 148 8.55 -4.83 -16.71
C GLY A 148 8.72 -4.27 -15.30
N ASN A 149 7.79 -3.42 -14.84
CA ASN A 149 7.75 -2.83 -13.51
C ASN A 149 6.28 -2.73 -13.06
N MET A 150 5.94 -3.40 -11.97
CA MET A 150 4.56 -3.48 -11.48
C MET A 150 4.13 -2.22 -10.75
N THR A 151 5.03 -1.60 -9.99
CA THR A 151 4.79 -0.32 -9.32
C THR A 151 4.51 0.78 -10.35
N ARG A 152 5.40 0.94 -11.34
CA ARG A 152 5.23 1.93 -12.40
C ARG A 152 3.98 1.67 -13.25
N LEU A 153 3.60 0.41 -13.46
CA LEU A 153 2.32 0.09 -14.12
C LEU A 153 1.15 0.68 -13.31
N ALA A 154 1.07 0.39 -12.01
CA ALA A 154 -0.02 0.90 -11.16
C ALA A 154 -0.05 2.45 -11.16
N GLU A 155 1.11 3.09 -11.08
CA GLU A 155 1.22 4.55 -11.12
C GLU A 155 0.83 5.15 -12.49
N ASN A 156 1.17 4.51 -13.59
CA ASN A 156 0.75 4.91 -14.93
C ASN A 156 -0.77 4.73 -15.15
N LEU A 157 -1.39 3.80 -14.43
CA LEU A 157 -2.85 3.64 -14.40
C LEU A 157 -3.56 4.67 -13.52
N GLY A 158 -2.83 5.62 -12.97
CA GLY A 158 -3.36 6.72 -12.15
C GLY A 158 -3.52 6.37 -10.67
N ALA A 159 -3.17 5.17 -10.22
CA ALA A 159 -3.09 4.88 -8.80
C ALA A 159 -1.83 5.52 -8.18
N ILE A 160 -1.89 5.86 -6.90
CA ILE A 160 -0.69 6.25 -6.15
C ILE A 160 -0.17 5.02 -5.41
N VAL A 161 1.11 4.71 -5.55
CA VAL A 161 1.76 3.66 -4.75
C VAL A 161 2.60 4.33 -3.66
N THR A 162 2.50 3.84 -2.43
CA THR A 162 3.30 4.33 -1.30
C THR A 162 3.69 3.19 -0.36
N ASN A 163 4.53 3.48 0.62
CA ASN A 163 5.02 2.49 1.57
C ASN A 163 4.60 2.88 3.00
N PHE A 164 4.17 1.89 3.79
CA PHE A 164 4.12 2.08 5.23
C PHE A 164 5.41 1.59 5.87
N ASN A 165 6.09 2.50 6.58
CA ASN A 165 7.23 2.17 7.41
C ASN A 165 6.73 1.86 8.84
N GLY A 166 7.32 0.84 9.48
CA GLY A 166 7.02 0.53 10.88
C GLY A 166 5.64 -0.06 11.18
N VAL A 167 4.91 -0.51 10.17
CA VAL A 167 3.69 -1.30 10.36
C VAL A 167 4.07 -2.77 10.60
N SER A 168 3.28 -3.47 11.43
CA SER A 168 3.49 -4.90 11.70
C SER A 168 3.59 -5.71 10.39
N LYS A 169 4.48 -6.72 10.40
CA LYS A 169 4.59 -7.70 9.30
C LYS A 169 3.27 -8.47 9.02
N GLU A 170 2.30 -8.34 9.93
CA GLU A 170 0.98 -8.96 9.80
C GLU A 170 0.08 -8.24 8.77
N VAL A 171 0.35 -6.95 8.48
CA VAL A 171 -0.33 -6.22 7.40
C VAL A 171 0.42 -6.48 6.11
N ASP A 172 -0.22 -7.07 5.13
CA ASP A 172 0.38 -7.29 3.81
C ASP A 172 0.47 -5.96 3.02
N ALA A 173 -0.36 -5.78 2.02
CA ALA A 173 -0.63 -4.51 1.36
C ALA A 173 -2.08 -4.13 1.65
N LEU A 174 -2.46 -2.93 1.30
CA LEU A 174 -3.85 -2.51 1.24
C LEU A 174 -4.06 -1.56 0.06
N SER A 175 -5.26 -1.55 -0.48
CA SER A 175 -5.70 -0.53 -1.42
C SER A 175 -6.88 0.25 -0.88
N VAL A 176 -7.03 1.47 -1.37
CA VAL A 176 -8.15 2.34 -1.03
C VAL A 176 -8.84 2.76 -2.33
N ALA A 177 -10.13 2.43 -2.42
CA ALA A 177 -10.98 2.71 -3.56
C ALA A 177 -11.65 4.08 -3.37
N VAL A 178 -11.04 5.09 -3.92
CA VAL A 178 -11.48 6.49 -3.96
C VAL A 178 -11.32 7.02 -5.39
N GLU A 179 -11.70 8.28 -5.64
CA GLU A 179 -11.59 8.90 -6.96
C GLU A 179 -10.17 8.74 -7.54
N ARG A 180 -9.12 8.99 -6.72
CA ARG A 180 -7.76 8.57 -7.04
C ARG A 180 -7.34 7.43 -6.12
N PRO A 181 -7.41 6.18 -6.59
CA PRO A 181 -7.07 5.03 -5.77
C PRO A 181 -5.59 5.04 -5.39
N PHE A 182 -5.29 4.47 -4.25
CA PHE A 182 -3.90 4.29 -3.86
C PHE A 182 -3.66 2.91 -3.24
N ILE A 183 -2.44 2.45 -3.39
CA ILE A 183 -1.96 1.15 -2.91
C ILE A 183 -0.83 1.39 -1.94
N VAL A 184 -0.94 0.85 -0.74
CA VAL A 184 0.09 0.94 0.28
C VAL A 184 0.77 -0.41 0.42
N ARG A 185 2.08 -0.43 0.21
CA ARG A 185 2.90 -1.63 0.39
C ARG A 185 3.48 -1.68 1.79
N ASN A 186 3.67 -2.88 2.30
CA ASN A 186 4.44 -3.11 3.52
C ASN A 186 5.90 -3.44 3.17
N THR A 187 6.81 -2.54 3.49
CA THR A 187 8.25 -2.70 3.23
C THR A 187 8.94 -3.75 4.11
N ALA A 188 8.26 -4.27 5.15
CA ALA A 188 8.79 -5.36 5.95
C ALA A 188 8.96 -6.68 5.18
N LYS A 189 8.43 -6.76 3.95
CA LYS A 189 8.63 -7.89 3.01
C LYS A 189 9.75 -7.55 2.04
N GLU A 190 10.87 -8.24 2.17
CA GLU A 190 12.07 -8.00 1.37
C GLU A 190 11.98 -8.52 -0.07
N SER A 191 11.13 -9.53 -0.34
CA SER A 191 11.02 -10.14 -1.68
C SER A 191 10.28 -9.24 -2.68
N ILE A 192 10.97 -8.80 -3.71
CA ILE A 192 10.39 -8.00 -4.81
C ILE A 192 9.26 -8.76 -5.52
N CYS A 193 9.42 -10.07 -5.73
CA CYS A 193 8.38 -10.89 -6.33
C CYS A 193 7.07 -10.86 -5.50
N ARG A 194 7.17 -10.82 -4.17
CA ARG A 194 5.99 -10.70 -3.30
C ARG A 194 5.38 -9.31 -3.38
N GLN A 195 6.19 -8.26 -3.35
CA GLN A 195 5.71 -6.88 -3.49
C GLN A 195 4.96 -6.68 -4.82
N ARG A 196 5.49 -7.23 -5.92
CA ARG A 196 4.82 -7.22 -7.23
C ARG A 196 3.49 -7.97 -7.20
N PHE A 197 3.47 -9.14 -6.56
CA PHE A 197 2.24 -9.91 -6.40
C PHE A 197 1.21 -9.17 -5.54
N ASP A 198 1.66 -8.53 -4.47
CA ASP A 198 0.79 -7.74 -3.59
C ASP A 198 0.18 -6.53 -4.35
N ILE A 199 0.95 -5.80 -5.18
CA ILE A 199 0.39 -4.73 -6.04
C ILE A 199 -0.62 -5.29 -7.05
N ALA A 200 -0.32 -6.42 -7.69
CA ALA A 200 -1.25 -7.05 -8.63
C ALA A 200 -2.54 -7.54 -7.93
N HIS A 201 -2.44 -7.99 -6.69
CA HIS A 201 -3.56 -8.39 -5.85
C HIS A 201 -4.45 -7.17 -5.50
N GLU A 202 -3.84 -6.06 -5.09
CA GLU A 202 -4.55 -4.82 -4.78
C GLU A 202 -5.23 -4.23 -6.04
N LEU A 203 -4.57 -4.28 -7.20
CA LEU A 203 -5.23 -3.95 -8.47
C LEU A 203 -6.42 -4.87 -8.75
N GLY A 204 -6.34 -6.14 -8.36
CA GLY A 204 -7.45 -7.08 -8.47
C GLY A 204 -8.66 -6.64 -7.63
N HIS A 205 -8.43 -6.13 -6.43
CA HIS A 205 -9.51 -5.55 -5.61
C HIS A 205 -10.10 -4.32 -6.27
N LEU A 206 -9.27 -3.38 -6.72
CA LEU A 206 -9.74 -2.16 -7.39
C LEU A 206 -10.54 -2.45 -8.68
N VAL A 207 -10.18 -3.51 -9.40
CA VAL A 207 -10.86 -3.91 -10.65
C VAL A 207 -12.18 -4.63 -10.39
N MET A 208 -12.24 -5.53 -9.38
CA MET A 208 -13.34 -6.48 -9.25
C MET A 208 -14.28 -6.22 -8.07
N HIS A 209 -13.84 -5.45 -7.08
CA HIS A 209 -14.55 -5.35 -5.81
C HIS A 209 -14.98 -3.92 -5.47
N GLU A 210 -15.23 -3.10 -6.50
CA GLU A 210 -15.78 -1.75 -6.29
C GLU A 210 -17.11 -1.83 -5.53
N GLY A 211 -17.21 -1.07 -4.41
CA GLY A 211 -18.41 -1.04 -3.56
C GLY A 211 -18.64 -2.33 -2.74
N ILE A 212 -17.68 -3.24 -2.67
CA ILE A 212 -17.79 -4.50 -1.94
C ILE A 212 -16.82 -4.48 -0.76
N VAL A 213 -17.32 -4.82 0.43
CA VAL A 213 -16.47 -5.05 1.60
C VAL A 213 -15.64 -6.31 1.37
N THR A 214 -14.32 -6.17 1.42
CA THR A 214 -13.36 -7.25 1.16
C THR A 214 -12.73 -7.79 2.45
N GLY A 215 -11.84 -8.80 2.31
CA GLY A 215 -11.11 -9.43 3.42
C GLY A 215 -11.70 -10.76 3.86
N ASP A 216 -12.79 -11.22 3.24
CA ASP A 216 -13.28 -12.58 3.37
C ASP A 216 -12.50 -13.54 2.43
N ARG A 217 -12.68 -14.84 2.63
CA ARG A 217 -11.96 -15.85 1.87
C ARG A 217 -12.28 -15.83 0.36
N VAL A 218 -13.46 -15.39 -0.01
CA VAL A 218 -13.92 -15.42 -1.42
C VAL A 218 -13.22 -14.27 -2.17
N THR A 219 -13.36 -13.04 -1.69
CA THR A 219 -12.76 -11.85 -2.28
C THR A 219 -11.23 -11.95 -2.33
N GLU A 220 -10.60 -12.50 -1.27
CA GLU A 220 -9.16 -12.72 -1.24
C GLU A 220 -8.68 -13.77 -2.27
N ASN A 221 -9.44 -14.88 -2.44
CA ASN A 221 -9.12 -15.87 -3.47
C ASN A 221 -9.29 -15.31 -4.88
N GLN A 222 -10.30 -14.47 -5.11
CA GLN A 222 -10.52 -13.81 -6.40
C GLN A 222 -9.34 -12.87 -6.72
N ALA A 223 -8.93 -12.01 -5.79
CA ALA A 223 -7.80 -11.10 -5.98
C ALA A 223 -6.47 -11.85 -6.18
N ASN A 224 -6.22 -12.93 -5.43
CA ASN A 224 -5.05 -13.80 -5.64
C ASN A 224 -5.05 -14.45 -7.04
N ARG A 225 -6.22 -14.88 -7.52
CA ARG A 225 -6.33 -15.48 -8.84
C ARG A 225 -6.13 -14.45 -9.94
N PHE A 226 -6.72 -13.26 -9.78
CA PHE A 226 -6.49 -12.13 -10.69
C PHE A 226 -5.01 -11.78 -10.76
N ALA A 227 -4.33 -11.59 -9.63
CA ALA A 227 -2.90 -11.30 -9.57
C ALA A 227 -2.08 -12.36 -10.32
N SER A 228 -2.39 -13.64 -10.08
CA SER A 228 -1.73 -14.75 -10.78
C SER A 228 -1.96 -14.70 -12.29
N ALA A 229 -3.18 -14.40 -12.75
CA ALA A 229 -3.53 -14.31 -14.16
C ALA A 229 -2.93 -13.07 -14.83
N LEU A 230 -2.92 -11.93 -14.13
CA LEU A 230 -2.30 -10.68 -14.59
C LEU A 230 -0.79 -10.84 -14.80
N LEU A 231 -0.09 -11.39 -13.80
CA LEU A 231 1.36 -11.57 -13.84
C LEU A 231 1.79 -12.71 -14.76
N MET A 232 0.99 -13.80 -14.85
CA MET A 232 1.30 -15.01 -15.60
C MET A 232 0.08 -15.43 -16.45
N PRO A 233 -0.12 -14.84 -17.65
CA PRO A 233 -1.27 -15.15 -18.50
C PRO A 233 -1.35 -16.65 -18.82
N ARG A 234 -2.59 -17.21 -18.85
CA ARG A 234 -2.86 -18.63 -19.11
C ARG A 234 -2.12 -19.15 -20.34
N ALA A 235 -2.22 -18.46 -21.46
CA ALA A 235 -1.59 -18.87 -22.72
C ALA A 235 -0.06 -18.99 -22.59
N MET A 236 0.57 -18.06 -21.87
CA MET A 236 2.03 -18.05 -21.69
C MET A 236 2.48 -19.11 -20.69
N MET A 237 1.71 -19.35 -19.62
CA MET A 237 1.97 -20.46 -18.72
C MET A 237 1.87 -21.81 -19.44
N ILE A 238 0.84 -22.03 -20.24
CA ILE A 238 0.72 -23.29 -21.01
C ILE A 238 1.91 -23.48 -21.94
N LYS A 239 2.40 -22.40 -22.57
CA LYS A 239 3.48 -22.46 -23.54
C LYS A 239 4.88 -22.57 -22.90
N LEU A 240 5.13 -21.85 -21.82
CA LEU A 240 6.49 -21.60 -21.30
C LEU A 240 6.76 -22.22 -19.92
N PHE A 241 5.75 -22.71 -19.22
CA PHE A 241 5.95 -23.31 -17.90
C PHE A 241 6.90 -24.51 -18.01
N PRO A 242 7.96 -24.58 -17.17
CA PRO A 242 8.92 -25.68 -17.16
C PRO A 242 8.22 -27.00 -16.77
N ARG A 243 8.09 -27.91 -17.73
CA ARG A 243 7.34 -29.15 -17.53
C ARG A 243 8.08 -30.08 -16.58
N PRO A 244 7.37 -30.66 -15.60
CA PRO A 244 7.95 -31.68 -14.74
C PRO A 244 8.41 -32.91 -15.55
N ASN A 245 9.51 -33.52 -15.15
CA ASN A 245 9.92 -34.83 -15.63
C ASN A 245 9.42 -35.90 -14.63
N GLY A 246 8.31 -36.56 -14.95
CA GLY A 246 7.60 -37.45 -14.06
C GLY A 246 7.17 -36.75 -12.75
N LYS A 247 7.70 -37.19 -11.61
CA LYS A 247 7.42 -36.57 -10.30
C LYS A 247 8.34 -35.38 -9.97
N ARG A 248 9.40 -35.13 -10.76
CA ARG A 248 10.41 -34.11 -10.46
C ARG A 248 10.07 -32.80 -11.16
N LEU A 249 9.97 -31.72 -10.37
CA LEU A 249 9.84 -30.36 -10.87
C LEU A 249 11.16 -29.90 -11.49
N ASP A 250 11.09 -29.15 -12.58
CA ASP A 250 12.27 -28.54 -13.21
C ASP A 250 12.63 -27.21 -12.51
N TRP A 251 13.40 -27.31 -11.44
CA TRP A 251 13.82 -26.15 -10.65
C TRP A 251 14.73 -25.19 -11.42
N LYS A 252 15.50 -25.68 -12.38
CA LYS A 252 16.34 -24.83 -13.24
C LYS A 252 15.48 -23.99 -14.16
N GLY A 253 14.56 -24.59 -14.88
CA GLY A 253 13.62 -23.90 -15.74
C GLY A 253 12.73 -22.94 -14.96
N MET A 254 12.30 -23.32 -13.74
CA MET A 254 11.53 -22.41 -12.86
C MET A 254 12.35 -21.20 -12.42
N ARG A 255 13.66 -21.32 -12.22
CA ARG A 255 14.53 -20.18 -11.93
C ARG A 255 14.64 -19.23 -13.13
N GLU A 256 14.81 -19.76 -14.33
CA GLU A 256 14.87 -18.98 -15.57
C GLU A 256 13.53 -18.27 -15.84
N PHE A 257 12.41 -18.97 -15.64
CA PHE A 257 11.08 -18.38 -15.75
C PHE A 257 10.87 -17.26 -14.73
N LYS A 258 11.28 -17.46 -13.45
CA LYS A 258 11.24 -16.43 -12.41
C LYS A 258 11.97 -15.17 -12.82
N GLN A 259 13.18 -15.27 -13.37
CA GLN A 259 13.97 -14.12 -13.78
C GLN A 259 13.30 -13.34 -14.92
N THR A 260 12.69 -14.05 -15.86
CA THR A 260 11.99 -13.45 -17.00
C THR A 260 10.67 -12.79 -16.58
N TRP A 261 9.86 -13.50 -15.80
CA TRP A 261 8.50 -13.07 -15.43
C TRP A 261 8.46 -12.29 -14.11
N LYS A 262 9.57 -12.26 -13.39
CA LYS A 262 9.69 -11.56 -12.07
C LYS A 262 8.62 -11.98 -11.09
N VAL A 263 8.39 -13.28 -11.00
CA VAL A 263 7.43 -13.92 -10.08
C VAL A 263 8.13 -14.96 -9.22
N SER A 264 7.64 -15.21 -8.00
CA SER A 264 8.24 -16.24 -7.14
C SER A 264 7.94 -17.65 -7.65
N LYS A 265 8.85 -18.60 -7.37
CA LYS A 265 8.63 -20.03 -7.64
C LYS A 265 7.36 -20.54 -6.93
N ALA A 266 7.06 -20.00 -5.74
CA ALA A 266 5.83 -20.33 -5.02
C ALA A 266 4.57 -19.87 -5.77
N ALA A 267 4.54 -18.64 -6.29
CA ALA A 267 3.44 -18.13 -7.12
C ALA A 267 3.30 -18.94 -8.44
N MET A 268 4.43 -19.27 -9.04
CA MET A 268 4.47 -20.09 -10.25
C MET A 268 3.88 -21.50 -10.02
N LEU A 269 4.25 -22.17 -8.93
CA LEU A 269 3.67 -23.46 -8.55
C LEU A 269 2.16 -23.38 -8.32
N TYR A 270 1.73 -22.34 -7.61
CA TYR A 270 0.31 -22.10 -7.38
C TYR A 270 -0.46 -21.89 -8.70
N ARG A 271 0.10 -21.07 -9.59
CA ARG A 271 -0.48 -20.81 -10.92
C ARG A 271 -0.52 -22.06 -11.79
N ALA A 272 0.57 -22.83 -11.81
CA ALA A 272 0.65 -24.08 -12.56
C ALA A 272 -0.39 -25.09 -12.10
N ARG A 273 -0.63 -25.17 -10.79
CA ARG A 273 -1.72 -26.01 -10.22
C ARG A 273 -3.10 -25.50 -10.65
N GLN A 274 -3.34 -24.17 -10.61
CA GLN A 274 -4.61 -23.59 -11.06
C GLN A 274 -4.95 -23.91 -12.53
N LEU A 275 -3.94 -24.14 -13.36
CA LEU A 275 -4.04 -24.41 -14.78
C LEU A 275 -3.83 -25.89 -15.14
N ASP A 276 -3.82 -26.79 -14.13
CA ASP A 276 -3.61 -28.23 -14.29
C ASP A 276 -2.31 -28.60 -15.03
N LEU A 277 -1.30 -27.71 -14.99
CA LEU A 277 0.02 -27.98 -15.55
C LEU A 277 0.87 -28.88 -14.65
N ILE A 278 0.53 -28.93 -13.36
CA ILE A 278 1.04 -29.84 -12.35
C ILE A 278 -0.14 -30.36 -11.50
N ASN A 279 0.00 -31.57 -10.98
CA ASN A 279 -0.99 -32.15 -10.10
C ASN A 279 -0.76 -31.75 -8.62
N ASP A 280 -1.72 -32.10 -7.73
CA ASP A 280 -1.66 -31.78 -6.31
C ASP A 280 -0.42 -32.35 -5.60
N ALA A 281 0.04 -33.53 -5.97
CA ALA A 281 1.21 -34.19 -5.38
C ALA A 281 2.48 -33.41 -5.75
N GLN A 282 2.62 -33.00 -7.01
CA GLN A 282 3.74 -32.19 -7.48
C GLN A 282 3.73 -30.81 -6.83
N TYR A 283 2.55 -30.17 -6.71
CA TYR A 283 2.40 -28.89 -6.00
C TYR A 283 2.84 -28.99 -4.53
N LYS A 284 2.31 -30.00 -3.79
CA LYS A 284 2.68 -30.23 -2.38
C LYS A 284 4.19 -30.44 -2.24
N THR A 285 4.78 -31.28 -3.12
CA THR A 285 6.22 -31.53 -3.13
C THR A 285 7.00 -30.25 -3.36
N GLY A 286 6.57 -29.39 -4.30
CA GLY A 286 7.17 -28.11 -4.59
C GLY A 286 7.17 -27.17 -3.37
N VAL A 287 6.02 -27.03 -2.72
CA VAL A 287 5.88 -26.20 -1.51
C VAL A 287 6.75 -26.69 -0.36
N ILE A 288 6.78 -28.01 -0.12
CA ILE A 288 7.64 -28.63 0.90
C ILE A 288 9.11 -28.36 0.59
N THR A 289 9.49 -28.49 -0.68
CA THR A 289 10.87 -28.24 -1.12
C THR A 289 11.30 -26.80 -0.87
N LEU A 290 10.47 -25.82 -1.24
CA LEU A 290 10.74 -24.40 -0.96
C LEU A 290 10.88 -24.14 0.55
N LYS A 291 10.00 -24.71 1.38
CA LYS A 291 10.12 -24.61 2.85
C LYS A 291 11.41 -25.22 3.38
N LYS A 292 11.79 -26.41 2.90
CA LYS A 292 13.02 -27.11 3.30
C LYS A 292 14.26 -26.30 3.01
N TYR A 293 14.28 -25.55 1.90
CA TYR A 293 15.41 -24.67 1.53
C TYR A 293 15.35 -23.27 2.13
N GLY A 294 14.38 -23.00 3.00
CA GLY A 294 14.20 -21.68 3.63
C GLY A 294 13.63 -20.62 2.68
N GLU A 295 13.08 -21.02 1.52
CA GLU A 295 12.57 -20.11 0.48
C GLU A 295 11.06 -19.83 0.60
N ALA A 296 10.44 -20.09 1.75
CA ALA A 296 9.01 -19.87 1.95
C ALA A 296 8.64 -18.36 2.05
N ASN A 297 9.53 -17.53 2.58
CA ASN A 297 9.28 -16.10 2.80
C ASN A 297 10.12 -15.16 1.93
N GLY A 298 11.16 -15.66 1.30
CA GLY A 298 12.04 -14.99 0.35
C GLY A 298 12.90 -16.06 -0.34
N GLU A 299 13.07 -15.91 -1.63
CA GLU A 299 13.79 -16.89 -2.43
C GLU A 299 15.22 -16.42 -2.67
N LYS A 300 16.18 -17.38 -2.68
CA LYS A 300 17.62 -17.08 -2.82
C LYS A 300 17.97 -16.23 -4.04
N ASP A 301 17.13 -16.33 -5.10
CA ASP A 301 17.36 -15.63 -6.35
C ASP A 301 16.64 -14.26 -6.43
N ASP A 302 16.02 -13.78 -5.35
CA ASP A 302 15.28 -12.51 -5.34
C ASP A 302 16.20 -11.30 -5.63
N TYR A 303 17.46 -11.36 -5.23
CA TYR A 303 18.45 -10.31 -5.49
C TYR A 303 18.75 -10.08 -6.99
N LEU A 304 18.38 -11.02 -7.86
CA LEU A 304 18.53 -10.87 -9.32
C LEU A 304 17.42 -10.01 -9.95
N ILE A 305 16.39 -9.67 -9.19
CA ILE A 305 15.26 -8.88 -9.65
C ILE A 305 15.40 -7.47 -9.05
N ALA A 306 15.49 -6.46 -9.92
CA ALA A 306 15.63 -5.08 -9.50
C ALA A 306 14.43 -4.61 -8.67
N ASP A 307 14.69 -3.74 -7.70
CA ASP A 307 13.65 -3.09 -6.90
C ASP A 307 12.76 -2.20 -7.78
N GLU A 308 11.52 -2.04 -7.34
CA GLU A 308 10.50 -1.24 -8.01
C GLU A 308 9.92 -0.21 -7.02
N PRO A 309 10.68 0.82 -6.63
CA PRO A 309 10.21 1.83 -5.68
C PRO A 309 9.05 2.63 -6.25
N PRO A 310 8.15 3.16 -5.39
CA PRO A 310 7.18 4.19 -5.78
C PRO A 310 7.89 5.48 -6.16
N GLU A 311 7.42 6.13 -7.23
CA GLU A 311 8.07 7.32 -7.77
C GLU A 311 7.16 8.56 -7.76
N VAL A 312 5.83 8.38 -7.77
CA VAL A 312 4.89 9.48 -8.04
C VAL A 312 4.89 10.53 -6.93
N ILE A 313 4.84 10.14 -5.65
CA ILE A 313 4.85 11.12 -4.55
C ILE A 313 6.20 11.88 -4.53
N GLU A 314 7.32 11.18 -4.66
CA GLU A 314 8.63 11.81 -4.66
C GLU A 314 8.78 12.79 -5.82
N ASN A 315 8.36 12.41 -7.02
CA ASN A 315 8.39 13.28 -8.19
C ASN A 315 7.44 14.48 -8.03
N ALA A 316 6.24 14.28 -7.46
CA ALA A 316 5.31 15.37 -7.16
C ALA A 316 5.94 16.41 -6.23
N LEU A 317 6.60 15.99 -5.14
CA LEU A 317 7.29 16.88 -4.21
C LEU A 317 8.43 17.64 -4.90
N LYS A 318 9.22 16.98 -5.76
CA LYS A 318 10.29 17.62 -6.54
C LYS A 318 9.73 18.69 -7.50
N VAL A 319 8.66 18.38 -8.23
CA VAL A 319 8.03 19.32 -9.16
C VAL A 319 7.45 20.52 -8.41
N LEU A 320 6.82 20.32 -7.26
CA LEU A 320 6.30 21.44 -6.44
C LEU A 320 7.42 22.36 -5.98
N LEU A 321 8.51 21.79 -5.50
CA LEU A 321 9.66 22.57 -5.07
C LEU A 321 10.27 23.36 -6.25
N GLU A 322 10.54 22.69 -7.37
CA GLU A 322 11.24 23.29 -8.52
C GLU A 322 10.38 24.33 -9.29
N LYS A 323 9.08 24.09 -9.43
CA LYS A 323 8.20 24.91 -10.26
C LYS A 323 7.37 25.93 -9.50
N LYS A 324 7.10 25.69 -8.21
CA LYS A 324 6.25 26.56 -7.38
C LYS A 324 6.94 27.06 -6.12
N GLY A 325 8.15 26.58 -5.80
CA GLY A 325 8.83 26.91 -4.56
C GLY A 325 8.13 26.35 -3.31
N ILE A 326 7.21 25.39 -3.48
CA ILE A 326 6.48 24.76 -2.37
C ILE A 326 7.36 23.62 -1.87
N ASP A 327 7.95 23.79 -0.71
CA ASP A 327 8.77 22.79 -0.06
C ASP A 327 7.93 21.85 0.85
N VAL A 328 8.59 20.86 1.41
CA VAL A 328 7.95 19.89 2.31
C VAL A 328 7.39 20.55 3.57
N SER A 329 8.01 21.63 4.07
CA SER A 329 7.52 22.35 5.25
C SER A 329 6.22 23.08 4.95
N ASN A 330 6.08 23.66 3.76
CA ASN A 330 4.84 24.26 3.29
C ASN A 330 3.71 23.22 3.18
N ILE A 331 4.03 22.02 2.65
CA ILE A 331 3.05 20.95 2.50
C ILE A 331 2.63 20.42 3.88
N ALA A 332 3.58 20.18 4.78
CA ALA A 332 3.31 19.76 6.15
C ALA A 332 2.42 20.79 6.88
N ALA A 333 2.71 22.07 6.75
CA ALA A 333 1.89 23.16 7.30
C ALA A 333 0.46 23.15 6.72
N SER A 334 0.31 22.93 5.40
CA SER A 334 -1.01 22.83 4.75
C SER A 334 -1.83 21.63 5.25
N LEU A 335 -1.18 20.58 5.67
CA LEU A 335 -1.82 19.41 6.30
C LEU A 335 -1.98 19.56 7.82
N SER A 336 -1.50 20.67 8.40
CA SER A 336 -1.42 20.95 9.84
C SER A 336 -0.64 19.87 10.61
N VAL A 337 0.43 19.33 10.03
CA VAL A 337 1.30 18.32 10.64
C VAL A 337 2.74 18.82 10.74
N ARG A 338 3.49 18.29 11.71
CA ARG A 338 4.92 18.60 11.85
C ARG A 338 5.78 17.75 10.90
N PRO A 339 7.01 18.16 10.61
CA PRO A 339 7.89 17.49 9.65
C PRO A 339 8.11 16.00 9.95
N LYS A 340 8.20 15.61 11.22
CA LYS A 340 8.34 14.20 11.61
C LYS A 340 7.10 13.39 11.24
N PHE A 341 5.91 13.89 11.55
CA PHE A 341 4.65 13.26 11.16
C PHE A 341 4.51 13.14 9.63
N PHE A 342 4.89 14.20 8.90
CA PHE A 342 4.90 14.19 7.44
C PHE A 342 5.83 13.11 6.85
N LYS A 343 7.02 12.95 7.43
CA LYS A 343 7.94 11.88 7.05
C LYS A 343 7.32 10.48 7.24
N GLU A 344 6.52 10.29 8.28
CA GLU A 344 5.82 9.03 8.51
C GLU A 344 4.68 8.78 7.51
N ILE A 345 4.01 9.86 7.01
CA ILE A 345 2.99 9.75 5.95
C ILE A 345 3.62 9.29 4.64
N THR A 346 4.72 9.91 4.24
CA THR A 346 5.33 9.69 2.91
C THR A 346 6.27 8.50 2.87
N GLY A 347 6.82 8.10 4.01
CA GLY A 347 7.91 7.13 4.08
C GLY A 347 9.23 7.62 3.46
N LEU A 348 9.27 8.88 3.00
CA LEU A 348 10.44 9.46 2.34
C LEU A 348 11.40 10.09 3.35
N SER A 349 12.70 9.96 3.08
CA SER A 349 13.71 10.75 3.76
C SER A 349 13.63 12.17 3.21
N LEU A 350 13.19 13.12 4.05
CA LEU A 350 13.13 14.52 3.65
C LEU A 350 14.54 15.02 3.38
N PRO A 351 14.76 15.76 2.29
CA PRO A 351 16.02 16.46 2.09
C PRO A 351 16.24 17.41 3.29
N ASP A 352 17.46 17.44 3.80
CA ASP A 352 17.83 18.39 4.86
C ASP A 352 17.71 19.82 4.28
N THR A 353 16.62 20.50 4.62
CA THR A 353 16.33 21.87 4.16
C THR A 353 17.17 22.93 4.90
N ARG A 354 18.03 22.52 5.86
CA ARG A 354 18.95 23.44 6.50
C ARG A 354 19.88 24.01 5.44
N PRO A 355 20.08 25.35 5.39
CA PRO A 355 21.00 25.95 4.45
C PRO A 355 22.38 25.34 4.69
N LYS A 356 22.93 24.66 3.66
CA LYS A 356 24.30 24.17 3.73
C LYS A 356 25.22 25.35 3.98
N PRO A 357 26.15 25.26 4.93
CA PRO A 357 27.10 26.35 5.19
C PRO A 357 27.84 26.67 3.89
N ASN A 358 27.84 27.93 3.53
CA ASN A 358 28.47 28.43 2.29
C ASN A 358 29.99 28.43 2.49
N LEU A 359 30.62 27.24 2.35
CA LEU A 359 32.06 27.12 2.46
C LEU A 359 32.72 27.71 1.21
N ARG A 360 33.54 28.73 1.39
CA ARG A 360 34.40 29.30 0.34
C ARG A 360 35.84 28.84 0.60
N LEU A 361 36.54 28.44 -0.46
CA LEU A 361 37.98 28.25 -0.40
C LEU A 361 38.65 29.58 -0.04
N VAL A 362 39.51 29.56 0.96
CA VAL A 362 40.43 30.65 1.25
C VAL A 362 41.52 30.60 0.18
N THR A 363 41.50 31.54 -0.74
CA THR A 363 42.56 31.77 -1.76
C THR A 363 43.70 32.54 -1.13
#